data_77ae8f88f1903d1facc5d665eb4d49ed
#
_entry.id   77ae8f88f1903d1facc5d665eb4d49ed
#
_cell.length_a   1.000
_cell.length_b   1.000
_cell.length_c   1.000
_cell.angle_alpha   90.00
_cell.angle_beta   90.00
_cell.angle_gamma   90.00
#
_symmetry.space_group_name_H-M   'P 1'
#
loop_
_entity.id
_entity.type
_entity.pdbx_description
1 polymer ?
#
loop_
_entity_poly.entity_id
_entity_poly.type
_entity_poly.pdbx_seq_one_letter_code
_entity_poly.pdbx_strand_id
1 'polypeptide(L)'
;MVMDIRFEKVDFTYQPNTPFEQRALFEIDLMIKENSYTALVGHTGSGKSTLLQHLNALIKPTSGIVHIGDRQIKPDTNNKNLKPIRKKVGIVFQFPEAQLFEETVAKDIAFGPKNFGVSEENARDLAKETLAQVGLDETYLERSPFELSGGQMRRVAIAGVLAMKPEVLVLDEPTAGLDPQGRKEMMDMFWRLHKEQKITIVLVTHLMDDVANYADYVYVLEKGRIVNSGQPHAVFQNLSWLKEKQLGVPTATEFAEKLNSRTALFSELPITADELADQLVALVGGQPDDE
;
A
#
# COMPACT_ATOMS: atom_id res chain seq x y z
N MET A 1 -8.34 -8.89 19.21
CA MET A 1 -7.57 -7.66 19.48
C MET A 1 -7.57 -6.86 18.20
N VAL A 2 -7.80 -5.56 18.29
CA VAL A 2 -7.79 -4.66 17.13
C VAL A 2 -6.35 -4.46 16.67
N MET A 3 -6.09 -4.57 15.35
CA MET A 3 -4.75 -4.43 14.76
C MET A 3 -4.55 -3.04 14.15
N ASP A 4 -4.86 -1.99 14.93
CA ASP A 4 -4.56 -0.62 14.54
C ASP A 4 -3.05 -0.36 14.61
N ILE A 5 -2.56 0.51 13.72
CA ILE A 5 -1.18 1.04 13.82
C ILE A 5 -1.26 2.54 14.04
N ARG A 6 -0.61 3.03 15.12
CA ARG A 6 -0.61 4.44 15.49
C ARG A 6 0.79 4.95 15.75
N PHE A 7 1.11 6.08 15.16
CA PHE A 7 2.35 6.82 15.42
C PHE A 7 2.02 8.01 16.34
N GLU A 8 2.79 8.20 17.37
CA GLU A 8 2.70 9.31 18.32
C GLU A 8 4.01 10.07 18.33
N LYS A 9 4.02 11.24 17.70
CA LYS A 9 5.17 12.17 17.59
C LYS A 9 6.47 11.46 17.22
N VAL A 10 6.40 10.61 16.19
CA VAL A 10 7.54 9.79 15.78
C VAL A 10 8.54 10.60 15.00
N ASP A 11 9.77 10.63 15.49
CA ASP A 11 10.94 11.09 14.75
C ASP A 11 11.82 9.92 14.35
N PHE A 12 12.52 10.09 13.23
CA PHE A 12 13.56 9.15 12.85
C PHE A 12 14.76 9.84 12.19
N THR A 13 15.93 9.50 12.67
CA THR A 13 17.21 10.00 12.18
C THR A 13 18.10 8.81 11.83
N TYR A 14 18.58 8.76 10.59
CA TYR A 14 19.59 7.80 10.17
C TYR A 14 20.94 8.20 10.74
N GLN A 15 21.73 7.24 11.21
CA GLN A 15 23.09 7.41 11.71
C GLN A 15 23.23 8.60 12.69
N PRO A 16 22.44 8.65 13.78
CA PRO A 16 22.46 9.76 14.71
C PRO A 16 23.84 9.91 15.35
N ASN A 17 24.25 11.14 15.65
CA ASN A 17 25.54 11.49 16.24
C ASN A 17 26.76 11.14 15.35
N THR A 18 26.58 11.06 14.03
CA THR A 18 27.68 10.88 13.07
C THR A 18 27.70 12.02 12.05
N PRO A 19 28.81 12.22 11.31
CA PRO A 19 28.85 13.21 10.21
C PRO A 19 27.85 12.94 9.07
N PHE A 20 27.25 11.73 9.02
CA PHE A 20 26.26 11.31 8.02
C PHE A 20 24.84 11.30 8.59
N GLU A 21 24.61 12.01 9.70
CA GLU A 21 23.29 12.14 10.29
C GLU A 21 22.29 12.76 9.32
N GLN A 22 21.17 12.06 9.11
CA GLN A 22 20.09 12.53 8.27
C GLN A 22 18.75 12.25 8.94
N ARG A 23 18.04 13.31 9.34
CA ARG A 23 16.69 13.19 9.87
C ARG A 23 15.70 12.97 8.74
N ALA A 24 14.92 11.89 8.81
CA ALA A 24 14.02 11.44 7.75
C ALA A 24 12.54 11.58 8.10
N LEU A 25 12.18 11.53 9.38
CA LEU A 25 10.81 11.75 9.86
C LEU A 25 10.80 12.78 10.97
N PHE A 26 9.75 13.61 11.00
CA PHE A 26 9.61 14.73 11.91
C PHE A 26 8.21 14.73 12.53
N GLU A 27 8.10 14.39 13.81
CA GLU A 27 6.86 14.46 14.60
C GLU A 27 5.66 13.82 13.87
N ILE A 28 5.84 12.61 13.35
CA ILE A 28 4.77 11.91 12.64
C ILE A 28 3.70 11.47 13.62
N ASP A 29 2.48 11.95 13.38
CA ASP A 29 1.24 11.49 13.98
C ASP A 29 0.34 10.90 12.89
N LEU A 30 0.03 9.60 12.96
CA LEU A 30 -0.90 8.95 12.03
C LEU A 30 -1.62 7.77 12.68
N MET A 31 -2.75 7.40 12.10
CA MET A 31 -3.55 6.26 12.51
C MET A 31 -3.98 5.44 11.30
N ILE A 32 -3.57 4.17 11.24
CA ILE A 32 -4.06 3.18 10.29
C ILE A 32 -5.03 2.27 11.05
N LYS A 33 -6.30 2.35 10.70
CA LYS A 33 -7.35 1.57 11.35
C LYS A 33 -7.38 0.14 10.81
N GLU A 34 -7.68 -0.80 11.68
CA GLU A 34 -7.98 -2.18 11.27
C GLU A 34 -9.04 -2.23 10.17
N ASN A 35 -8.87 -3.11 9.21
CA ASN A 35 -9.75 -3.26 8.05
C ASN A 35 -9.92 -1.99 7.20
N SER A 36 -8.96 -1.05 7.22
CA SER A 36 -8.92 0.09 6.30
C SER A 36 -8.01 -0.16 5.11
N TYR A 37 -8.25 0.58 4.04
CA TYR A 37 -7.34 0.72 2.91
C TYR A 37 -6.74 2.15 2.96
N THR A 38 -5.54 2.28 3.50
CA THR A 38 -4.88 3.57 3.72
C THR A 38 -3.80 3.80 2.67
N ALA A 39 -3.83 4.95 2.00
CA ALA A 39 -2.79 5.35 1.07
C ALA A 39 -1.78 6.33 1.71
N LEU A 40 -0.50 6.14 1.39
CA LEU A 40 0.60 7.05 1.71
C LEU A 40 1.17 7.61 0.41
N VAL A 41 0.99 8.90 0.17
CA VAL A 41 1.45 9.57 -1.04
C VAL A 41 2.50 10.63 -0.73
N GLY A 42 3.26 11.03 -1.74
CA GLY A 42 4.32 12.03 -1.61
C GLY A 42 5.46 11.78 -2.59
N HIS A 43 6.34 12.76 -2.78
CA HIS A 43 7.48 12.64 -3.69
C HIS A 43 8.53 11.64 -3.24
N THR A 44 9.41 11.26 -4.16
CA THR A 44 10.64 10.52 -3.82
C THR A 44 11.43 11.32 -2.77
N GLY A 45 11.90 10.63 -1.74
CA GLY A 45 12.60 11.26 -0.63
C GLY A 45 11.71 11.95 0.42
N SER A 46 10.37 11.86 0.33
CA SER A 46 9.48 12.46 1.33
C SER A 46 9.44 11.72 2.68
N GLY A 47 10.06 10.52 2.78
CA GLY A 47 10.09 9.73 4.01
C GLY A 47 9.18 8.49 4.00
N LYS A 48 8.46 8.19 2.90
CA LYS A 48 7.52 7.05 2.81
C LYS A 48 8.16 5.72 3.16
N SER A 49 9.27 5.37 2.50
CA SER A 49 9.96 4.08 2.75
C SER A 49 10.50 3.98 4.17
N THR A 50 10.93 5.10 4.77
CA THR A 50 11.31 5.15 6.18
C THR A 50 10.10 4.90 7.08
N LEU A 51 8.96 5.52 6.79
CA LEU A 51 7.72 5.31 7.53
C LEU A 51 7.24 3.86 7.41
N LEU A 52 7.29 3.25 6.20
CA LEU A 52 6.93 1.86 5.98
C LEU A 52 7.71 0.89 6.87
N GLN A 53 9.02 1.12 7.01
CA GLN A 53 9.88 0.26 7.82
C GLN A 53 9.55 0.31 9.32
N HIS A 54 8.86 1.36 9.78
CA HIS A 54 8.36 1.42 11.15
C HIS A 54 7.09 0.59 11.35
N LEU A 55 6.27 0.37 10.29
CA LEU A 55 4.99 -0.34 10.40
C LEU A 55 5.15 -1.79 10.88
N ASN A 56 6.27 -2.45 10.56
CA ASN A 56 6.58 -3.82 11.01
C ASN A 56 7.80 -3.90 11.92
N ALA A 57 8.22 -2.76 12.47
CA ALA A 57 9.39 -2.63 13.33
C ALA A 57 10.70 -3.17 12.72
N LEU A 58 10.91 -2.97 11.39
CA LEU A 58 12.23 -3.16 10.76
C LEU A 58 13.22 -2.16 11.31
N ILE A 59 12.80 -0.92 11.48
CA ILE A 59 13.53 0.14 12.19
C ILE A 59 12.69 0.64 13.36
N LYS A 60 13.36 1.24 14.35
CA LYS A 60 12.73 1.82 15.54
C LYS A 60 12.80 3.33 15.47
N PRO A 61 11.82 4.06 16.02
CA PRO A 61 11.89 5.51 16.09
C PRO A 61 13.10 5.99 16.90
N THR A 62 13.61 7.18 16.60
CA THR A 62 14.61 7.85 17.44
C THR A 62 13.95 8.60 18.59
N SER A 63 12.70 9.04 18.43
CA SER A 63 11.82 9.53 19.49
C SER A 63 10.36 9.24 19.14
N GLY A 64 9.46 9.40 20.11
CA GLY A 64 8.05 9.03 19.97
C GLY A 64 7.78 7.54 20.11
N ILE A 65 6.58 7.11 19.77
CA ILE A 65 6.11 5.72 19.94
C ILE A 65 5.36 5.28 18.70
N VAL A 66 5.66 4.06 18.20
CA VAL A 66 4.82 3.38 17.21
C VAL A 66 4.05 2.27 17.94
N HIS A 67 2.72 2.36 17.93
CA HIS A 67 1.83 1.32 18.43
C HIS A 67 1.47 0.39 17.25
N ILE A 68 1.61 -0.92 17.43
CA ILE A 68 1.26 -1.95 16.44
C ILE A 68 0.41 -2.99 17.17
N GLY A 69 -0.91 -2.90 17.02
CA GLY A 69 -1.85 -3.64 17.85
C GLY A 69 -1.63 -3.34 19.34
N ASP A 70 -1.36 -4.37 20.12
CA ASP A 70 -1.08 -4.29 21.57
C ASP A 70 0.37 -3.92 21.92
N ARG A 71 1.24 -3.75 20.93
CA ARG A 71 2.67 -3.53 21.14
C ARG A 71 3.08 -2.09 20.93
N GLN A 72 4.03 -1.65 21.74
CA GLN A 72 4.67 -0.33 21.63
C GLN A 72 6.13 -0.50 21.21
N ILE A 73 6.51 0.22 20.15
CA ILE A 73 7.88 0.28 19.66
C ILE A 73 8.43 1.66 20.00
N LYS A 74 9.43 1.66 20.85
CA LYS A 74 10.16 2.84 21.35
C LYS A 74 11.63 2.75 20.94
N PRO A 75 12.42 3.82 21.09
CA PRO A 75 13.86 3.80 20.79
C PRO A 75 14.62 2.64 21.47
N ASP A 76 14.28 2.36 22.72
CA ASP A 76 14.89 1.35 23.57
C ASP A 76 14.28 -0.06 23.46
N THR A 77 13.26 -0.25 22.62
CA THR A 77 12.59 -1.55 22.44
C THR A 77 13.58 -2.65 22.05
N ASN A 78 13.55 -3.79 22.76
CA ASN A 78 14.43 -4.91 22.50
C ASN A 78 14.03 -5.65 21.19
N ASN A 79 14.99 -5.85 20.27
CA ASN A 79 14.77 -6.50 18.99
C ASN A 79 14.39 -7.99 19.08
N LYS A 80 14.68 -8.66 20.21
CA LYS A 80 14.41 -10.10 20.37
C LYS A 80 12.93 -10.48 20.29
N ASN A 81 12.01 -9.53 20.53
CA ASN A 81 10.57 -9.78 20.60
C ASN A 81 9.79 -9.24 19.39
N LEU A 82 10.45 -8.90 18.28
CA LEU A 82 9.79 -8.30 17.11
C LEU A 82 9.24 -9.32 16.09
N LYS A 83 9.64 -10.59 16.19
CA LYS A 83 9.13 -11.66 15.30
C LYS A 83 7.59 -11.67 15.18
N PRO A 84 6.80 -11.64 16.28
CA PRO A 84 5.34 -11.68 16.17
C PRO A 84 4.74 -10.51 15.40
N ILE A 85 5.35 -9.30 15.49
CA ILE A 85 4.92 -8.13 14.71
C ILE A 85 5.14 -8.39 13.22
N ARG A 86 6.33 -8.88 12.85
CA ARG A 86 6.68 -9.17 11.45
C ARG A 86 5.87 -10.28 10.83
N LYS A 87 5.28 -11.17 11.64
CA LYS A 87 4.30 -12.14 11.18
C LYS A 87 2.97 -11.48 10.81
N LYS A 88 2.53 -10.50 11.64
CA LYS A 88 1.23 -9.84 11.50
C LYS A 88 1.24 -8.73 10.45
N VAL A 89 2.38 -8.07 10.25
CA VAL A 89 2.55 -6.98 9.28
C VAL A 89 3.50 -7.42 8.18
N GLY A 90 2.93 -7.89 7.08
CA GLY A 90 3.66 -8.25 5.85
C GLY A 90 3.99 -7.00 5.04
N ILE A 91 5.17 -6.99 4.41
CA ILE A 91 5.57 -5.93 3.48
C ILE A 91 5.89 -6.54 2.12
N VAL A 92 5.26 -6.01 1.08
CA VAL A 92 5.63 -6.23 -0.31
C VAL A 92 6.42 -5.02 -0.76
N PHE A 93 7.73 -5.19 -0.93
CA PHE A 93 8.63 -4.11 -1.38
C PHE A 93 8.49 -3.89 -2.90
N GLN A 94 8.99 -2.77 -3.37
CA GLN A 94 9.10 -2.49 -4.80
C GLN A 94 9.95 -3.57 -5.49
N PHE A 95 9.47 -4.09 -6.63
CA PHE A 95 10.07 -5.23 -7.35
C PHE A 95 10.26 -6.48 -6.47
N PRO A 96 9.19 -7.01 -5.87
CA PRO A 96 9.27 -8.12 -4.91
C PRO A 96 9.81 -9.41 -5.57
N GLU A 97 9.69 -9.55 -6.90
CA GLU A 97 10.27 -10.64 -7.70
C GLU A 97 11.80 -10.76 -7.56
N ALA A 98 12.49 -9.67 -7.25
CA ALA A 98 13.94 -9.68 -7.01
C ALA A 98 14.32 -10.37 -5.69
N GLN A 99 13.34 -10.72 -4.84
CA GLN A 99 13.55 -11.39 -3.56
C GLN A 99 13.39 -12.92 -3.65
N LEU A 100 13.01 -13.47 -4.81
CA LEU A 100 12.90 -14.89 -5.02
C LEU A 100 14.31 -15.52 -5.12
N PHE A 101 14.52 -16.66 -4.45
CA PHE A 101 15.86 -17.28 -4.37
C PHE A 101 15.83 -18.82 -4.27
N GLU A 102 14.67 -19.43 -4.03
CA GLU A 102 14.55 -20.87 -3.88
C GLU A 102 14.48 -21.61 -5.24
N GLU A 103 14.71 -22.90 -5.22
CA GLU A 103 14.71 -23.75 -6.42
C GLU A 103 13.31 -23.91 -7.02
N THR A 104 12.26 -23.90 -6.19
CA THR A 104 10.87 -24.05 -6.61
C THR A 104 9.97 -23.00 -5.98
N VAL A 105 8.88 -22.67 -6.68
CA VAL A 105 7.82 -21.78 -6.19
C VAL A 105 7.29 -22.23 -4.82
N ALA A 106 7.04 -23.53 -4.65
CA ALA A 106 6.56 -24.07 -3.38
C ALA A 106 7.53 -23.81 -2.23
N LYS A 107 8.84 -24.00 -2.45
CA LYS A 107 9.87 -23.75 -1.44
C LYS A 107 9.97 -22.27 -1.10
N ASP A 108 9.90 -21.38 -2.11
CA ASP A 108 10.00 -19.94 -1.93
C ASP A 108 8.84 -19.42 -1.08
N ILE A 109 7.61 -19.78 -1.42
CA ILE A 109 6.41 -19.41 -0.63
C ILE A 109 6.45 -20.00 0.77
N ALA A 110 6.89 -21.26 0.94
CA ALA A 110 6.96 -21.94 2.23
C ALA A 110 8.09 -21.42 3.13
N PHE A 111 9.05 -20.66 2.61
CA PHE A 111 10.23 -20.22 3.37
C PHE A 111 9.86 -19.40 4.61
N GLY A 112 8.97 -18.41 4.44
CA GLY A 112 8.48 -17.60 5.56
C GLY A 112 7.84 -18.44 6.65
N PRO A 113 6.75 -19.17 6.37
CA PRO A 113 6.08 -20.03 7.34
C PRO A 113 7.02 -21.01 8.07
N LYS A 114 7.95 -21.66 7.37
CA LYS A 114 8.93 -22.58 7.98
C LYS A 114 9.82 -21.87 9.00
N ASN A 115 10.28 -20.66 8.72
CA ASN A 115 11.09 -19.86 9.65
C ASN A 115 10.32 -19.43 10.91
N PHE A 116 8.99 -19.52 10.86
CA PHE A 116 8.09 -19.30 12.02
C PHE A 116 7.61 -20.62 12.64
N GLY A 117 8.20 -21.74 12.30
CA GLY A 117 7.96 -23.05 12.95
C GLY A 117 6.78 -23.83 12.39
N VAL A 118 6.27 -23.47 11.22
CA VAL A 118 5.27 -24.28 10.49
C VAL A 118 5.96 -25.52 9.91
N SER A 119 5.34 -26.69 10.03
CA SER A 119 5.87 -27.94 9.47
C SER A 119 5.97 -27.86 7.94
N GLU A 120 6.82 -28.68 7.34
CA GLU A 120 7.04 -28.76 5.88
C GLU A 120 5.71 -28.98 5.14
N GLU A 121 4.91 -29.96 5.60
CA GLU A 121 3.61 -30.31 5.03
C GLU A 121 2.64 -29.13 5.08
N ASN A 122 2.43 -28.53 6.25
CA ASN A 122 1.55 -27.37 6.40
C ASN A 122 2.03 -26.14 5.63
N ALA A 123 3.36 -25.93 5.52
CA ALA A 123 3.92 -24.84 4.75
C ALA A 123 3.70 -25.02 3.24
N ARG A 124 3.70 -26.28 2.75
CA ARG A 124 3.35 -26.61 1.37
C ARG A 124 1.87 -26.39 1.08
N ASP A 125 0.98 -26.75 2.02
CA ASP A 125 -0.46 -26.46 1.88
C ASP A 125 -0.73 -24.96 1.84
N LEU A 126 -0.05 -24.18 2.69
CA LEU A 126 -0.10 -22.71 2.64
C LEU A 126 0.40 -22.17 1.29
N ALA A 127 1.47 -22.76 0.73
CA ALA A 127 1.97 -22.35 -0.59
C ALA A 127 0.92 -22.58 -1.69
N LYS A 128 0.23 -23.72 -1.65
CA LYS A 128 -0.87 -24.02 -2.59
C LYS A 128 -2.04 -23.03 -2.42
N GLU A 129 -2.48 -22.80 -1.17
CA GLU A 129 -3.56 -21.86 -0.85
C GLU A 129 -3.24 -20.45 -1.36
N THR A 130 -2.07 -19.93 -1.03
CA THR A 130 -1.70 -18.54 -1.37
C THR A 130 -1.36 -18.35 -2.84
N LEU A 131 -0.84 -19.39 -3.51
CA LEU A 131 -0.63 -19.35 -4.95
C LEU A 131 -1.95 -19.16 -5.71
N ALA A 132 -3.02 -19.85 -5.28
CA ALA A 132 -4.36 -19.68 -5.84
C ALA A 132 -4.91 -18.26 -5.56
N GLN A 133 -4.67 -17.69 -4.37
CA GLN A 133 -5.10 -16.32 -4.01
C GLN A 133 -4.51 -15.25 -4.94
N VAL A 134 -3.28 -15.45 -5.40
CA VAL A 134 -2.63 -14.53 -6.36
C VAL A 134 -2.93 -14.87 -7.83
N GLY A 135 -3.83 -15.84 -8.09
CA GLY A 135 -4.32 -16.18 -9.42
C GLY A 135 -3.33 -17.03 -10.23
N LEU A 136 -2.52 -17.84 -9.57
CA LEU A 136 -1.66 -18.83 -10.21
C LEU A 136 -2.13 -20.25 -9.90
N ASP A 137 -2.01 -21.15 -10.88
CA ASP A 137 -2.40 -22.54 -10.78
C ASP A 137 -1.37 -23.37 -10.01
N GLU A 138 -1.80 -24.45 -9.35
CA GLU A 138 -0.93 -25.34 -8.58
C GLU A 138 0.17 -26.03 -9.40
N THR A 139 0.03 -26.10 -10.72
CA THR A 139 1.06 -26.63 -11.63
C THR A 139 2.37 -25.82 -11.62
N TYR A 140 2.33 -24.60 -11.07
CA TYR A 140 3.52 -23.76 -10.89
C TYR A 140 4.34 -24.14 -9.66
N LEU A 141 3.80 -24.88 -8.68
CA LEU A 141 4.48 -25.16 -7.40
C LEU A 141 5.86 -25.80 -7.55
N GLU A 142 6.01 -26.75 -8.50
CA GLU A 142 7.27 -27.47 -8.72
C GLU A 142 8.19 -26.78 -9.75
N ARG A 143 7.75 -25.68 -10.37
CA ARG A 143 8.57 -24.93 -11.31
C ARG A 143 9.60 -24.08 -10.58
N SER A 144 10.70 -23.81 -11.26
CA SER A 144 11.63 -22.78 -10.81
C SER A 144 10.99 -21.39 -10.93
N PRO A 145 11.07 -20.52 -9.90
CA PRO A 145 10.61 -19.14 -10.03
C PRO A 145 11.25 -18.40 -11.22
N PHE A 146 12.50 -18.74 -11.54
CA PHE A 146 13.27 -18.06 -12.59
C PHE A 146 12.86 -18.45 -14.03
N GLU A 147 11.98 -19.45 -14.19
CA GLU A 147 11.38 -19.81 -15.48
C GLU A 147 10.05 -19.08 -15.74
N LEU A 148 9.58 -18.28 -14.78
CA LEU A 148 8.32 -17.58 -14.84
C LEU A 148 8.45 -16.21 -15.51
N SER A 149 7.35 -15.69 -16.05
CA SER A 149 7.30 -14.28 -16.47
C SER A 149 7.45 -13.33 -15.27
N GLY A 150 7.89 -12.09 -15.50
CA GLY A 150 8.05 -11.11 -14.43
C GLY A 150 6.78 -10.89 -13.59
N GLY A 151 5.61 -10.87 -14.24
CA GLY A 151 4.32 -10.76 -13.55
C GLY A 151 3.98 -11.99 -12.69
N GLN A 152 4.33 -13.20 -13.17
CA GLN A 152 4.16 -14.44 -12.40
C GLN A 152 5.15 -14.49 -11.22
N MET A 153 6.42 -14.14 -11.42
CA MET A 153 7.40 -14.03 -10.34
C MET A 153 6.92 -13.08 -9.24
N ARG A 154 6.39 -11.91 -9.63
CA ARG A 154 5.83 -10.94 -8.68
C ARG A 154 4.67 -11.53 -7.87
N ARG A 155 3.75 -12.25 -8.51
CA ARG A 155 2.65 -12.95 -7.83
C ARG A 155 3.16 -14.02 -6.85
N VAL A 156 4.20 -14.78 -7.21
CA VAL A 156 4.85 -15.75 -6.32
C VAL A 156 5.45 -15.07 -5.08
N ALA A 157 6.18 -13.96 -5.26
CA ALA A 157 6.75 -13.21 -4.14
C ALA A 157 5.65 -12.66 -3.19
N ILE A 158 4.54 -12.16 -3.75
CA ILE A 158 3.38 -11.73 -2.96
C ILE A 158 2.75 -12.91 -2.21
N ALA A 159 2.61 -14.09 -2.85
CA ALA A 159 2.11 -15.30 -2.20
C ALA A 159 2.98 -15.69 -0.99
N GLY A 160 4.30 -15.53 -1.08
CA GLY A 160 5.23 -15.76 0.04
C GLY A 160 4.95 -14.86 1.25
N VAL A 161 4.56 -13.60 1.02
CA VAL A 161 4.14 -12.70 2.09
C VAL A 161 2.78 -13.11 2.65
N LEU A 162 1.81 -13.45 1.80
CA LEU A 162 0.46 -13.86 2.19
C LEU A 162 0.45 -15.19 2.95
N ALA A 163 1.41 -16.10 2.69
CA ALA A 163 1.54 -17.38 3.40
C ALA A 163 1.79 -17.22 4.90
N MET A 164 2.24 -16.04 5.33
CA MET A 164 2.36 -15.68 6.74
C MET A 164 1.01 -15.34 7.39
N LYS A 165 -0.07 -15.24 6.60
CA LYS A 165 -1.42 -14.81 7.02
C LYS A 165 -1.38 -13.48 7.78
N PRO A 166 -0.86 -12.40 7.17
CA PRO A 166 -0.72 -11.10 7.82
C PRO A 166 -2.10 -10.47 8.09
N GLU A 167 -2.21 -9.72 9.20
CA GLU A 167 -3.37 -8.88 9.52
C GLU A 167 -3.29 -7.52 8.81
N VAL A 168 -2.04 -7.06 8.52
CA VAL A 168 -1.75 -5.83 7.77
C VAL A 168 -0.80 -6.15 6.62
N LEU A 169 -1.13 -5.69 5.42
CA LEU A 169 -0.30 -5.82 4.23
C LEU A 169 0.13 -4.43 3.74
N VAL A 170 1.42 -4.18 3.79
CA VAL A 170 2.04 -2.95 3.31
C VAL A 170 2.56 -3.17 1.90
N LEU A 171 2.17 -2.30 0.98
CA LEU A 171 2.47 -2.39 -0.44
C LEU A 171 3.29 -1.17 -0.87
N ASP A 172 4.56 -1.36 -1.19
CA ASP A 172 5.46 -0.29 -1.65
C ASP A 172 5.55 -0.33 -3.18
N GLU A 173 4.81 0.57 -3.85
CA GLU A 173 4.75 0.67 -5.32
C GLU A 173 4.48 -0.70 -6.01
N PRO A 174 3.42 -1.45 -5.61
CA PRO A 174 3.27 -2.85 -5.98
C PRO A 174 3.06 -3.08 -7.48
N THR A 175 2.69 -2.05 -8.23
CA THR A 175 2.39 -2.11 -9.67
C THR A 175 3.47 -1.45 -10.53
N ALA A 176 4.60 -1.05 -9.93
CA ALA A 176 5.70 -0.43 -10.67
C ALA A 176 6.21 -1.34 -11.80
N GLY A 177 6.29 -0.79 -13.02
CA GLY A 177 6.77 -1.52 -14.20
C GLY A 177 5.78 -2.48 -14.85
N LEU A 178 4.54 -2.58 -14.36
CA LEU A 178 3.47 -3.33 -15.02
C LEU A 178 2.79 -2.47 -16.10
N ASP A 179 2.29 -3.14 -17.13
CA ASP A 179 1.39 -2.54 -18.10
C ASP A 179 0.02 -2.20 -17.46
N PRO A 180 -0.84 -1.41 -18.13
CA PRO A 180 -2.12 -0.99 -17.56
C PRO A 180 -3.03 -2.17 -17.16
N GLN A 181 -3.04 -3.25 -17.92
CA GLN A 181 -3.86 -4.43 -17.64
C GLN A 181 -3.34 -5.17 -16.42
N GLY A 182 -2.03 -5.47 -16.37
CA GLY A 182 -1.38 -6.13 -15.24
C GLY A 182 -1.49 -5.31 -13.95
N ARG A 183 -1.41 -3.96 -14.06
CA ARG A 183 -1.66 -3.05 -12.93
C ARG A 183 -3.07 -3.22 -12.38
N LYS A 184 -4.08 -3.16 -13.25
CA LYS A 184 -5.48 -3.31 -12.84
C LYS A 184 -5.72 -4.66 -12.16
N GLU A 185 -5.27 -5.76 -12.77
CA GLU A 185 -5.41 -7.10 -12.20
C GLU A 185 -4.75 -7.23 -10.81
N MET A 186 -3.58 -6.61 -10.65
CA MET A 186 -2.85 -6.62 -9.37
C MET A 186 -3.60 -5.83 -8.29
N MET A 187 -4.11 -4.65 -8.62
CA MET A 187 -4.87 -3.83 -7.67
C MET A 187 -6.21 -4.48 -7.33
N ASP A 188 -6.91 -5.07 -8.30
CA ASP A 188 -8.15 -5.83 -8.07
C ASP A 188 -7.89 -7.07 -7.17
N MET A 189 -6.73 -7.73 -7.28
CA MET A 189 -6.33 -8.81 -6.40
C MET A 189 -6.16 -8.31 -4.95
N PHE A 190 -5.46 -7.20 -4.72
CA PHE A 190 -5.32 -6.62 -3.37
C PHE A 190 -6.66 -6.16 -2.80
N TRP A 191 -7.53 -5.59 -3.64
CA TRP A 191 -8.88 -5.20 -3.24
C TRP A 191 -9.72 -6.40 -2.78
N ARG A 192 -9.68 -7.53 -3.51
CA ARG A 192 -10.35 -8.76 -3.10
C ARG A 192 -9.83 -9.26 -1.76
N LEU A 193 -8.51 -9.34 -1.58
CA LEU A 193 -7.89 -9.74 -0.31
C LEU A 193 -8.36 -8.85 0.85
N HIS A 194 -8.41 -7.52 0.63
CA HIS A 194 -8.94 -6.59 1.61
C HIS A 194 -10.41 -6.86 1.95
N LYS A 195 -11.28 -7.00 0.95
CA LYS A 195 -12.73 -7.16 1.16
C LYS A 195 -13.09 -8.53 1.73
N GLU A 196 -12.50 -9.61 1.22
CA GLU A 196 -12.87 -10.97 1.57
C GLU A 196 -12.18 -11.44 2.87
N GLN A 197 -10.91 -11.10 3.06
CA GLN A 197 -10.12 -11.56 4.19
C GLN A 197 -9.95 -10.51 5.31
N LYS A 198 -10.50 -9.31 5.12
CA LYS A 198 -10.41 -8.19 6.08
C LYS A 198 -8.96 -7.78 6.40
N ILE A 199 -8.05 -7.97 5.46
CA ILE A 199 -6.66 -7.55 5.61
C ILE A 199 -6.61 -6.02 5.53
N THR A 200 -5.99 -5.36 6.50
CA THR A 200 -5.69 -3.93 6.43
C THR A 200 -4.64 -3.70 5.36
N ILE A 201 -4.88 -2.78 4.42
CA ILE A 201 -3.92 -2.43 3.36
C ILE A 201 -3.30 -1.06 3.64
N VAL A 202 -1.99 -0.98 3.50
CA VAL A 202 -1.25 0.29 3.44
C VAL A 202 -0.57 0.38 2.09
N LEU A 203 -1.11 1.21 1.21
CA LEU A 203 -0.60 1.40 -0.16
C LEU A 203 0.31 2.62 -0.23
N VAL A 204 1.55 2.44 -0.61
CA VAL A 204 2.42 3.53 -1.05
C VAL A 204 2.44 3.56 -2.57
N THR A 205 2.04 4.69 -3.13
CA THR A 205 2.01 4.88 -4.58
C THR A 205 2.12 6.36 -4.94
N HIS A 206 2.54 6.61 -6.17
CA HIS A 206 2.47 7.93 -6.82
C HIS A 206 1.34 8.00 -7.86
N LEU A 207 0.53 6.95 -7.99
CA LEU A 207 -0.56 6.84 -8.95
C LEU A 207 -1.88 7.23 -8.28
N MET A 208 -2.33 8.47 -8.52
CA MET A 208 -3.49 9.02 -7.82
C MET A 208 -4.81 8.33 -8.20
N ASP A 209 -4.89 7.73 -9.39
CA ASP A 209 -6.05 6.92 -9.78
C ASP A 209 -6.20 5.69 -8.88
N ASP A 210 -5.10 5.03 -8.46
CA ASP A 210 -5.17 3.92 -7.52
C ASP A 210 -5.64 4.40 -6.14
N VAL A 211 -5.16 5.55 -5.69
CA VAL A 211 -5.60 6.15 -4.43
C VAL A 211 -7.08 6.48 -4.46
N ALA A 212 -7.56 7.10 -5.56
CA ALA A 212 -8.97 7.48 -5.73
C ALA A 212 -9.90 6.26 -5.76
N ASN A 213 -9.47 5.16 -6.42
CA ASN A 213 -10.31 3.98 -6.60
C ASN A 213 -10.36 3.04 -5.39
N TYR A 214 -9.29 2.99 -4.57
CA TYR A 214 -9.15 1.93 -3.58
C TYR A 214 -9.01 2.43 -2.13
N ALA A 215 -8.53 3.66 -1.90
CA ALA A 215 -8.25 4.10 -0.54
C ALA A 215 -9.48 4.66 0.21
N ASP A 216 -9.60 4.29 1.48
CA ASP A 216 -10.56 4.90 2.42
C ASP A 216 -9.99 6.21 3.02
N TYR A 217 -8.67 6.28 3.17
CA TYR A 217 -7.95 7.40 3.79
C TYR A 217 -6.59 7.63 3.16
N VAL A 218 -6.16 8.87 3.08
CA VAL A 218 -4.89 9.29 2.46
C VAL A 218 -4.07 10.10 3.44
N TYR A 219 -2.79 9.81 3.55
CA TYR A 219 -1.78 10.67 4.17
C TYR A 219 -0.81 11.18 3.11
N VAL A 220 -0.57 12.48 3.10
CA VAL A 220 0.38 13.13 2.20
C VAL A 220 1.64 13.47 2.97
N LEU A 221 2.78 12.89 2.55
CA LEU A 221 4.09 13.12 3.15
C LEU A 221 4.90 14.10 2.28
N GLU A 222 5.48 15.11 2.93
CA GLU A 222 6.46 16.01 2.34
C GLU A 222 7.59 16.24 3.33
N LYS A 223 8.84 16.02 2.89
CA LYS A 223 10.05 16.29 3.70
C LYS A 223 9.98 15.70 5.12
N GLY A 224 9.50 14.46 5.22
CA GLY A 224 9.40 13.74 6.49
C GLY A 224 8.27 14.19 7.43
N ARG A 225 7.30 14.96 6.95
CA ARG A 225 6.12 15.41 7.70
C ARG A 225 4.84 15.01 7.00
N ILE A 226 3.77 14.79 7.75
CA ILE A 226 2.42 14.71 7.21
C ILE A 226 1.93 16.15 7.02
N VAL A 227 1.68 16.53 5.77
CA VAL A 227 1.27 17.90 5.39
C VAL A 227 -0.21 17.99 5.06
N ASN A 228 -0.86 16.87 4.77
CA ASN A 228 -2.31 16.75 4.58
C ASN A 228 -2.77 15.33 4.86
N SER A 229 -4.01 15.15 5.25
CA SER A 229 -4.64 13.84 5.38
C SER A 229 -6.16 13.94 5.33
N GLY A 230 -6.84 12.90 4.87
CA GLY A 230 -8.29 12.87 4.79
C GLY A 230 -8.80 11.75 3.89
N GLN A 231 -10.10 11.74 3.66
CA GLN A 231 -10.69 10.90 2.62
C GLN A 231 -10.22 11.37 1.24
N PRO A 232 -10.09 10.47 0.23
CA PRO A 232 -9.60 10.82 -1.10
C PRO A 232 -10.31 12.03 -1.71
N HIS A 233 -11.63 12.10 -1.63
CA HIS A 233 -12.40 13.26 -2.09
C HIS A 233 -11.92 14.59 -1.46
N ALA A 234 -11.76 14.64 -0.16
CA ALA A 234 -11.33 15.86 0.52
C ALA A 234 -9.90 16.29 0.11
N VAL A 235 -9.00 15.32 -0.11
CA VAL A 235 -7.62 15.59 -0.51
C VAL A 235 -7.56 16.06 -1.97
N PHE A 236 -8.32 15.42 -2.88
CA PHE A 236 -8.25 15.69 -4.32
C PHE A 236 -9.07 16.90 -4.78
N GLN A 237 -9.98 17.48 -3.97
CA GLN A 237 -10.68 18.73 -4.32
C GLN A 237 -9.77 19.96 -4.33
N ASN A 238 -8.67 19.96 -3.59
CA ASN A 238 -7.75 21.11 -3.55
C ASN A 238 -6.67 21.04 -4.63
N LEU A 239 -7.06 21.19 -5.89
CA LEU A 239 -6.17 21.06 -7.04
C LEU A 239 -5.02 22.06 -7.03
N SER A 240 -5.27 23.29 -6.59
CA SER A 240 -4.22 24.34 -6.51
C SER A 240 -3.10 23.90 -5.59
N TRP A 241 -3.46 23.35 -4.41
CA TRP A 241 -2.49 22.83 -3.46
C TRP A 241 -1.76 21.59 -4.00
N LEU A 242 -2.47 20.66 -4.64
CA LEU A 242 -1.83 19.47 -5.25
C LEU A 242 -0.81 19.87 -6.31
N LYS A 243 -1.14 20.83 -7.19
CA LYS A 243 -0.25 21.36 -8.21
C LYS A 243 0.95 22.09 -7.61
N GLU A 244 0.74 22.93 -6.59
CA GLU A 244 1.83 23.60 -5.85
C GLU A 244 2.80 22.57 -5.25
N LYS A 245 2.25 21.47 -4.70
CA LYS A 245 3.02 20.36 -4.14
C LYS A 245 3.56 19.40 -5.19
N GLN A 246 3.31 19.67 -6.47
CA GLN A 246 3.70 18.79 -7.60
C GLN A 246 3.20 17.34 -7.42
N LEU A 247 2.11 17.14 -6.70
CA LEU A 247 1.46 15.86 -6.57
C LEU A 247 0.58 15.60 -7.79
N GLY A 248 0.45 14.33 -8.16
CA GLY A 248 -0.48 13.91 -9.21
C GLY A 248 -1.93 14.22 -8.82
N VAL A 249 -2.78 14.27 -9.84
CA VAL A 249 -4.22 14.42 -9.71
C VAL A 249 -4.87 13.20 -10.39
N PRO A 250 -5.97 12.65 -9.86
CA PRO A 250 -6.69 11.58 -10.57
C PRO A 250 -7.10 12.01 -11.97
N THR A 251 -7.04 11.11 -12.93
CA THR A 251 -7.31 11.40 -14.36
C THR A 251 -8.72 11.97 -14.56
N ALA A 252 -9.72 11.43 -13.88
CA ALA A 252 -11.09 11.93 -13.91
C ALA A 252 -11.21 13.36 -13.40
N THR A 253 -10.52 13.68 -12.31
CA THR A 253 -10.49 15.02 -11.69
C THR A 253 -9.82 16.04 -12.64
N GLU A 254 -8.69 15.68 -13.25
CA GLU A 254 -8.00 16.54 -14.22
C GLU A 254 -8.88 16.83 -15.46
N PHE A 255 -9.59 15.80 -15.95
CA PHE A 255 -10.52 15.96 -17.06
C PHE A 255 -11.70 16.88 -16.70
N ALA A 256 -12.33 16.65 -15.54
CA ALA A 256 -13.44 17.47 -15.06
C ALA A 256 -13.02 18.93 -14.80
N GLU A 257 -11.83 19.18 -14.29
CA GLU A 257 -11.28 20.55 -14.12
C GLU A 257 -11.16 21.27 -15.47
N LYS A 258 -10.64 20.57 -16.50
CA LYS A 258 -10.55 21.13 -17.86
C LYS A 258 -11.92 21.47 -18.46
N LEU A 259 -12.93 20.66 -18.22
CA LEU A 259 -14.30 20.97 -18.61
C LEU A 259 -14.86 22.16 -17.80
N ASN A 260 -14.69 22.18 -16.49
CA ASN A 260 -15.17 23.25 -15.63
C ASN A 260 -14.58 24.62 -15.98
N SER A 261 -13.35 24.67 -16.46
CA SER A 261 -12.74 25.93 -16.92
C SER A 261 -13.49 26.60 -18.07
N ARG A 262 -14.38 25.86 -18.78
CA ARG A 262 -15.14 26.33 -19.95
C ARG A 262 -16.65 26.41 -19.67
N THR A 263 -17.20 25.58 -18.81
CA THR A 263 -18.64 25.32 -18.73
C THR A 263 -19.23 25.32 -17.32
N ALA A 264 -18.40 25.27 -16.25
CA ALA A 264 -18.82 25.18 -14.86
C ALA A 264 -19.84 24.04 -14.59
N LEU A 265 -19.64 22.87 -15.21
CA LEU A 265 -20.56 21.74 -15.16
C LEU A 265 -20.57 20.99 -13.83
N PHE A 266 -19.43 20.91 -13.15
CA PHE A 266 -19.26 20.12 -11.93
C PHE A 266 -19.20 21.02 -10.72
N SER A 267 -20.11 20.83 -9.74
CA SER A 267 -20.06 21.50 -8.42
C SER A 267 -19.00 20.89 -7.53
N GLU A 268 -18.79 19.58 -7.63
CA GLU A 268 -17.74 18.83 -6.98
C GLU A 268 -17.04 17.97 -8.04
N LEU A 269 -15.72 17.98 -8.06
CA LEU A 269 -14.96 17.27 -9.07
C LEU A 269 -14.97 15.77 -8.77
N PRO A 270 -15.33 14.92 -9.77
CA PRO A 270 -15.23 13.47 -9.63
C PRO A 270 -13.76 13.05 -9.48
N ILE A 271 -13.50 12.04 -8.65
CA ILE A 271 -12.15 11.52 -8.45
C ILE A 271 -11.93 10.19 -9.15
N THR A 272 -13.00 9.48 -9.56
CA THR A 272 -12.93 8.22 -10.29
C THR A 272 -13.58 8.33 -11.66
N ALA A 273 -13.25 7.40 -12.57
CA ALA A 273 -13.87 7.35 -13.90
C ALA A 273 -15.38 7.06 -13.83
N ASP A 274 -15.79 6.22 -12.87
CA ASP A 274 -17.20 5.87 -12.68
C ASP A 274 -18.00 7.09 -12.20
N GLU A 275 -17.50 7.85 -11.22
CA GLU A 275 -18.11 9.12 -10.77
C GLU A 275 -18.21 10.14 -11.91
N LEU A 276 -17.16 10.25 -12.74
CA LEU A 276 -17.17 11.14 -13.89
C LEU A 276 -18.25 10.72 -14.89
N ALA A 277 -18.36 9.42 -15.20
CA ALA A 277 -19.37 8.91 -16.10
C ALA A 277 -20.79 9.16 -15.59
N ASP A 278 -21.04 8.87 -14.30
CA ASP A 278 -22.35 9.08 -13.67
C ASP A 278 -22.77 10.57 -13.70
N GLN A 279 -21.83 11.48 -13.38
CA GLN A 279 -22.10 12.92 -13.42
C GLN A 279 -22.36 13.41 -14.86
N LEU A 280 -21.60 12.92 -15.85
CA LEU A 280 -21.83 13.27 -17.26
C LEU A 280 -23.18 12.75 -17.77
N VAL A 281 -23.54 11.51 -17.44
CA VAL A 281 -24.85 10.94 -17.80
C VAL A 281 -26.00 11.77 -17.20
N ALA A 282 -25.87 12.18 -15.93
CA ALA A 282 -26.86 13.04 -15.27
C ALA A 282 -27.02 14.41 -15.97
N LEU A 283 -25.92 14.97 -16.48
CA LEU A 283 -25.95 16.25 -17.20
C LEU A 283 -26.59 16.14 -18.60
N VAL A 284 -26.35 15.04 -19.31
CA VAL A 284 -26.88 14.81 -20.66
C VAL A 284 -28.32 14.30 -20.62
N GLY A 285 -28.67 13.44 -19.66
CA GLY A 285 -30.02 12.88 -19.50
C GLY A 285 -31.04 13.82 -18.86
N GLY A 286 -30.64 15.00 -18.42
CA GLY A 286 -31.48 15.99 -17.76
C GLY A 286 -32.07 17.08 -18.69
N GLN A 287 -31.91 17.00 -20.00
CA GLN A 287 -32.68 17.85 -20.92
C GLN A 287 -33.98 17.10 -21.35
N PRO A 288 -35.16 17.47 -20.85
CA PRO A 288 -36.38 17.07 -21.52
C PRO A 288 -36.38 17.75 -22.89
N ASP A 289 -36.67 16.99 -23.91
CA ASP A 289 -37.04 17.53 -25.22
C ASP A 289 -38.29 18.41 -25.00
N ASP A 290 -38.08 19.73 -24.87
CA ASP A 290 -39.13 20.72 -24.99
C ASP A 290 -39.38 20.88 -26.50
N GLU A 291 -40.35 20.13 -27.02
CA GLU A 291 -41.16 20.50 -28.20
C GLU A 291 -42.44 21.23 -27.81
#